data_53f0390bf06cb1b86fa417db68cd0b26
#
_entry.id   53f0390bf06cb1b86fa417db68cd0b26
#
_cell.length_a   1.000
_cell.length_b   1.000
_cell.length_c   1.000
_cell.angle_alpha   90.00
_cell.angle_beta   90.00
_cell.angle_gamma   90.00
#
_symmetry.space_group_name_H-M   'P 1'
#
loop_
_entity.id
_entity.type
_entity.pdbx_description
1 polymer ?
#
loop_
_entity_poly.entity_id
_entity_poly.type
_entity_poly.pdbx_seq_one_letter_code
_entity_poly.pdbx_strand_id
1 'polypeptide(L)'
;MAKVIESATQLHLKLSVLEKIFALHGDIWIDKSLLTKKAMAENPWHRSVIKGFRAPGAAIPFVVLLGTMRYRGGKDFTAIYKRRAVDIYEFKNSAYRRWILTK
;
A
#
# COMPACT_ATOMS: atom_id res chain seq x y z
N MET A 1 1.68 -0.61 -12.69
CA MET A 1 1.02 -0.76 -11.39
C MET A 1 1.98 -1.40 -10.40
N ALA A 2 1.78 -1.08 -9.13
CA ALA A 2 2.59 -1.66 -8.07
C ALA A 2 2.50 -3.18 -8.06
N LYS A 3 3.62 -3.85 -7.85
CA LYS A 3 3.70 -5.32 -7.82
C LYS A 3 4.43 -5.77 -6.57
N VAL A 4 4.02 -6.92 -6.04
CA VAL A 4 4.74 -7.56 -4.95
C VAL A 4 5.54 -8.71 -5.53
N ILE A 5 6.87 -8.64 -5.38
CA ILE A 5 7.77 -9.69 -5.83
C ILE A 5 8.28 -10.39 -4.58
N GLU A 6 8.05 -11.71 -4.52
CA GLU A 6 8.43 -12.49 -3.37
C GLU A 6 9.76 -13.20 -3.62
N SER A 7 10.71 -13.01 -2.70
CA SER A 7 11.95 -13.76 -2.70
C SER A 7 11.94 -14.77 -1.55
N ALA A 8 13.06 -15.44 -1.31
CA ALA A 8 13.16 -16.43 -0.24
C ALA A 8 12.93 -15.81 1.14
N THR A 9 13.36 -14.56 1.35
CA THR A 9 13.34 -13.91 2.67
C THR A 9 12.57 -12.61 2.72
N GLN A 10 12.29 -11.97 1.57
CA GLN A 10 11.69 -10.63 1.55
C GLN A 10 10.51 -10.52 0.59
N LEU A 11 9.66 -9.54 0.87
CA LEU A 11 8.65 -9.06 -0.06
C LEU A 11 9.13 -7.72 -0.61
N HIS A 12 9.18 -7.60 -1.93
CA HIS A 12 9.60 -6.39 -2.62
C HIS A 12 8.38 -5.75 -3.28
N LEU A 13 7.98 -4.58 -2.79
CA LEU A 13 6.96 -3.78 -3.43
C LEU A 13 7.63 -2.93 -4.51
N LYS A 14 7.46 -3.34 -5.76
CA LYS A 14 8.05 -2.67 -6.91
C LYS A 14 7.06 -1.66 -7.49
N LEU A 15 7.50 -0.40 -7.57
CA LEU A 15 6.70 0.69 -8.09
C LEU A 15 7.16 1.06 -9.51
N SER A 16 6.22 1.45 -10.36
CA SER A 16 6.56 2.03 -11.66
C SER A 16 7.16 3.43 -11.46
N VAL A 17 7.75 3.97 -12.54
CA VAL A 17 8.35 5.31 -12.48
C VAL A 17 7.29 6.35 -12.10
N LEU A 18 6.10 6.29 -12.71
CA LEU A 18 5.02 7.23 -12.39
C LEU A 18 4.56 7.08 -10.94
N GLU A 19 4.47 5.85 -10.45
CA GLU A 19 4.09 5.61 -9.05
C GLU A 19 5.12 6.20 -8.09
N LYS A 20 6.41 6.05 -8.39
CA LYS A 20 7.48 6.65 -7.57
C LYS A 20 7.36 8.17 -7.52
N ILE A 21 7.06 8.80 -8.65
CA ILE A 21 6.93 10.25 -8.74
C ILE A 21 5.71 10.73 -7.96
N PHE A 22 4.53 10.15 -8.20
CA PHE A 22 3.29 10.60 -7.57
C PHE A 22 3.17 10.21 -6.11
N ALA A 23 3.75 9.09 -5.71
CA ALA A 23 3.77 8.69 -4.30
C ALA A 23 4.90 9.37 -3.52
N LEU A 24 5.85 9.99 -4.21
CA LEU A 24 7.07 10.55 -3.63
C LEU A 24 7.81 9.50 -2.80
N HIS A 25 7.91 8.29 -3.34
CA HIS A 25 8.51 7.16 -2.66
C HIS A 25 9.13 6.18 -3.64
N GLY A 26 10.20 5.52 -3.22
CA GLY A 26 10.82 4.44 -3.99
C GLY A 26 10.22 3.09 -3.64
N ASP A 27 10.82 2.03 -4.18
CA ASP A 27 10.43 0.67 -3.87
C ASP A 27 10.60 0.38 -2.37
N ILE A 28 9.83 -0.58 -1.88
CA ILE A 28 9.83 -0.94 -0.46
C ILE A 28 10.15 -2.43 -0.32
N TRP A 29 11.04 -2.78 0.62
CA TRP A 29 11.37 -4.16 0.96
C TRP A 29 11.02 -4.41 2.42
N ILE A 30 10.33 -5.52 2.69
CA ILE A 30 9.99 -5.95 4.06
C ILE A 30 10.25 -7.44 4.18
N ASP A 31 10.83 -7.87 5.30
CA ASP A 31 11.05 -9.29 5.58
C ASP A 31 9.71 -10.05 5.60
N LYS A 32 9.66 -11.19 4.94
CA LYS A 32 8.46 -12.02 4.90
C LYS A 32 8.02 -12.46 6.29
N SER A 33 8.95 -12.62 7.21
CA SER A 33 8.64 -13.02 8.60
C SER A 33 7.79 -11.98 9.33
N LEU A 34 7.75 -10.75 8.86
CA LEU A 34 6.95 -9.67 9.45
C LEU A 34 5.52 -9.63 8.91
N LEU A 35 5.23 -10.37 7.86
CA LEU A 35 3.88 -10.46 7.29
C LEU A 35 2.99 -11.29 8.23
N THR A 36 1.94 -10.68 8.77
CA THR A 36 1.02 -11.34 9.69
C THR A 36 -0.25 -11.82 9.02
N LYS A 37 -0.69 -11.13 7.95
CA LYS A 37 -1.96 -11.44 7.31
C LYS A 37 -1.97 -10.88 5.90
N LYS A 38 -2.62 -11.60 5.00
CA LYS A 38 -2.96 -11.11 3.66
C LYS A 38 -4.47 -11.23 3.50
N ALA A 39 -5.12 -10.13 3.13
CA ALA A 39 -6.56 -10.07 2.95
C ALA A 39 -6.89 -9.38 1.63
N MET A 40 -8.17 -9.36 1.28
CA MET A 40 -8.67 -8.69 0.09
C MET A 40 -9.88 -7.84 0.46
N ALA A 41 -10.03 -6.69 -0.18
CA ALA A 41 -11.22 -5.85 -0.05
C ALA A 41 -11.77 -5.54 -1.43
N GLU A 42 -13.08 -5.68 -1.59
CA GLU A 42 -13.73 -5.38 -2.88
C GLU A 42 -13.89 -3.89 -3.11
N ASN A 43 -14.17 -3.14 -2.06
CA ASN A 43 -14.29 -1.69 -2.14
C ASN A 43 -13.09 -1.02 -1.47
N PRO A 44 -12.08 -0.60 -2.24
CA PRO A 44 -10.87 -0.01 -1.67
C PRO A 44 -11.11 1.37 -1.04
N TRP A 45 -12.19 2.04 -1.39
CA TRP A 45 -12.49 3.40 -0.90
C TRP A 45 -13.31 3.41 0.39
N HIS A 46 -13.63 2.23 0.92
CA HIS A 46 -14.32 2.15 2.20
C HIS A 46 -13.40 2.62 3.34
N ARG A 47 -13.93 3.36 4.29
CA ARG A 47 -13.14 3.92 5.40
C ARG A 47 -12.46 2.87 6.28
N SER A 48 -12.89 1.63 6.23
CA SER A 48 -12.20 0.54 6.93
C SER A 48 -10.91 0.13 6.22
N VAL A 49 -10.80 0.43 4.93
CA VAL A 49 -9.60 0.16 4.13
C VAL A 49 -8.65 1.35 4.17
N ILE A 50 -9.16 2.55 3.85
CA ILE A 50 -8.35 3.77 3.83
C ILE A 50 -8.44 4.45 5.19
N LYS A 51 -7.31 4.60 5.86
CA LYS A 51 -7.22 5.23 7.18
C LYS A 51 -6.31 6.44 7.15
N GLY A 52 -6.67 7.47 7.91
CA GLY A 52 -5.82 8.62 8.09
C GLY A 52 -5.82 9.58 6.92
N PHE A 53 -4.72 10.28 6.76
CA PHE A 53 -4.57 11.25 5.69
C PHE A 53 -3.29 11.00 4.89
N ARG A 54 -3.33 11.44 3.64
CA ARG A 54 -2.22 11.25 2.71
C ARG A 54 -1.08 12.21 3.01
N ALA A 55 0.14 11.67 3.18
CA ALA A 55 1.34 12.48 3.31
C ALA A 55 2.60 11.59 3.25
N PRO A 56 3.43 11.64 2.20
CA PRO A 56 3.17 12.31 0.92
C PRO A 56 2.36 11.45 -0.05
N GLY A 57 1.90 12.03 -1.15
CA GLY A 57 1.27 11.26 -2.21
C GLY A 57 0.31 12.06 -3.07
N ALA A 58 -0.42 11.36 -3.92
CA ALA A 58 -1.40 11.94 -4.83
C ALA A 58 -2.73 11.19 -4.71
N ALA A 59 -3.83 11.94 -4.77
CA ALA A 59 -5.16 11.33 -4.73
C ALA A 59 -6.14 12.09 -5.59
N ILE A 60 -6.96 11.32 -6.32
CA ILE A 60 -8.17 11.80 -6.96
C ILE A 60 -9.25 10.81 -6.51
N PRO A 61 -10.27 11.26 -5.74
CA PRO A 61 -11.27 10.35 -5.18
C PRO A 61 -11.86 9.40 -6.23
N PHE A 62 -11.91 8.12 -5.92
CA PHE A 62 -12.42 7.04 -6.76
C PHE A 62 -11.64 6.81 -8.07
N VAL A 63 -10.53 7.49 -8.27
CA VAL A 63 -9.68 7.32 -9.46
C VAL A 63 -8.32 6.77 -9.08
N VAL A 64 -7.62 7.42 -8.16
CA VAL A 64 -6.28 6.97 -7.74
C VAL A 64 -5.95 7.45 -6.34
N LEU A 65 -5.26 6.60 -5.60
CA LEU A 65 -4.66 6.96 -4.33
C LEU A 65 -3.27 6.33 -4.28
N LEU A 66 -2.24 7.17 -4.37
CA LEU A 66 -0.84 6.75 -4.34
C LEU A 66 -0.12 7.45 -3.21
N GLY A 67 0.56 6.69 -2.37
CA GLY A 67 1.41 7.25 -1.35
C GLY A 67 1.21 6.66 0.02
N THR A 68 1.72 7.37 1.03
CA THR A 68 1.67 6.95 2.42
C THR A 68 0.46 7.56 3.11
N MET A 69 -0.37 6.72 3.69
CA MET A 69 -1.50 7.15 4.53
C MET A 69 -1.07 7.08 5.98
N ARG A 70 -1.06 8.24 6.65
CA ARG A 70 -0.63 8.35 8.04
C ARG A 70 -1.82 8.46 8.96
N TYR A 71 -1.79 7.71 10.06
CA TYR A 71 -2.84 7.73 11.05
C TYR A 71 -2.25 7.47 12.44
N ARG A 72 -3.08 7.62 13.44
CA ARG A 72 -2.65 7.34 14.82
C ARG A 72 -2.34 5.87 14.98
N GLY A 73 -1.10 5.56 15.30
CA GLY A 73 -0.64 4.18 15.48
C GLY A 73 0.18 3.62 14.32
N GLY A 74 0.30 4.36 13.20
CA GLY A 74 1.15 3.88 12.12
C GLY A 74 0.89 4.53 10.77
N LYS A 75 1.34 3.84 9.74
CA LYS A 75 1.15 4.28 8.36
C LYS A 75 0.98 3.10 7.43
N ASP A 76 0.24 3.32 6.34
CA ASP A 76 0.03 2.34 5.28
C ASP A 76 0.60 2.88 3.98
N PHE A 77 1.09 2.02 3.11
CA PHE A 77 1.41 2.39 1.74
C PHE A 77 0.26 1.97 0.83
N THR A 78 -0.22 2.90 0.00
CA THR A 78 -1.35 2.66 -0.87
C THR A 78 -0.98 2.85 -2.34
N ALA A 79 -1.48 1.95 -3.18
CA ALA A 79 -1.45 2.09 -4.63
C ALA A 79 -2.80 1.58 -5.15
N ILE A 80 -3.82 2.42 -5.02
CA ILE A 80 -5.21 2.09 -5.33
C ILE A 80 -5.61 2.80 -6.62
N TYR A 81 -6.13 2.02 -7.57
CA TYR A 81 -6.59 2.53 -8.87
C TYR A 81 -8.06 2.19 -9.06
N LYS A 82 -8.86 3.23 -9.34
CA LYS A 82 -10.30 3.10 -9.59
C LYS A 82 -11.01 2.41 -8.43
N ARG A 83 -12.10 1.72 -8.70
CA ARG A 83 -12.88 0.97 -7.69
C ARG A 83 -12.62 -0.53 -7.77
N ARG A 84 -11.44 -0.91 -8.18
CA ARG A 84 -11.05 -2.33 -8.30
C ARG A 84 -10.73 -2.89 -6.92
N ALA A 85 -10.92 -4.19 -6.77
CA ALA A 85 -10.54 -4.88 -5.54
C ALA A 85 -9.05 -4.71 -5.24
N VAL A 86 -8.69 -4.73 -3.98
CA VAL A 86 -7.31 -4.56 -3.52
C VAL A 86 -6.86 -5.75 -2.68
N ASP A 87 -5.56 -6.01 -2.70
CA ASP A 87 -4.90 -6.90 -1.74
C ASP A 87 -4.37 -6.05 -0.59
N ILE A 88 -4.53 -6.55 0.63
CA ILE A 88 -4.06 -5.89 1.84
C ILE A 88 -3.05 -6.80 2.52
N TYR A 89 -1.80 -6.35 2.62
CA TYR A 89 -0.74 -7.05 3.33
C TYR A 89 -0.54 -6.38 4.67
N GLU A 90 -0.70 -7.12 5.78
CA GLU A 90 -0.53 -6.57 7.12
C GLU A 90 0.79 -7.05 7.72
N PHE A 91 1.54 -6.12 8.29
CA PHE A 91 2.87 -6.37 8.85
C PHE A 91 2.93 -6.01 10.33
N LYS A 92 3.88 -6.63 11.04
CA LYS A 92 4.23 -6.30 12.43
C LYS A 92 5.67 -5.79 12.48
N ASN A 93 5.97 -4.92 13.42
CA ASN A 93 7.34 -4.44 13.69
C ASN A 93 8.05 -3.93 12.42
N SER A 94 7.30 -3.24 11.58
CA SER A 94 7.78 -2.75 10.28
C SER A 94 7.46 -1.26 10.15
N ALA A 95 8.16 -0.59 9.22
CA ALA A 95 7.92 0.82 8.92
C ALA A 95 6.48 1.08 8.45
N TYR A 96 5.89 0.12 7.76
CA TYR A 96 4.51 0.18 7.31
C TYR A 96 3.69 -0.89 8.01
N ARG A 97 2.47 -0.54 8.43
CA ARG A 97 1.55 -1.51 9.00
C ARG A 97 0.83 -2.32 7.95
N ARG A 98 0.55 -1.68 6.80
CA ARG A 98 -0.13 -2.35 5.69
C ARG A 98 0.37 -1.84 4.34
N TRP A 99 0.28 -2.70 3.34
CA TRP A 99 0.30 -2.32 1.93
C TRP A 99 -1.09 -2.58 1.37
N ILE A 100 -1.68 -1.60 0.71
CA ILE A 100 -3.00 -1.71 0.09
C ILE A 100 -2.83 -1.47 -1.39
N LEU A 101 -2.97 -2.52 -2.18
CA LEU A 101 -2.58 -2.52 -3.59
C LEU A 101 -3.70 -3.05 -4.47
N THR A 102 -3.99 -2.38 -5.58
CA THR A 102 -4.95 -2.87 -6.58
C THR A 102 -4.45 -4.20 -7.16
N LYS A 103 -5.36 -5.14 -7.24
CA LYS A 103 -5.09 -6.45 -7.83
C LYS A 103 -4.80 -6.36 -9.33
#